data_ba610b54d9eb5a83b0a7dfa69d0f8995
#
_entry.id   ba610b54d9eb5a83b0a7dfa69d0f8995
#
_cell.length_a   1.000
_cell.length_b   1.000
_cell.length_c   1.000
_cell.angle_alpha   90.00
_cell.angle_beta   90.00
_cell.angle_gamma   90.00
#
_symmetry.space_group_name_H-M   'P 1'
#
loop_
_entity.id
_entity.type
_entity.pdbx_description
1 polymer ?
#
loop_
_entity_poly.entity_id
_entity_poly.type
_entity_poly.pdbx_seq_one_letter_code
_entity_poly.pdbx_strand_id
1 'polypeptide(L)'
;MASQVKDAAWLEWIAGLVRAESRQTQTTTLHPDRFHCLLDELPLHLIPQRSLGLQLPESVDESLFLNPQCSIFPPGRAPAELESHSFLLDGFDLQSPIAWVRDAGGSLHPFWLGTQMRNAVSRLFPGERVPESVPRGERRLLASAGIFTSPLQNEKRVREWAEVVKQGAREFQEKNYAPLRGLIHPLHVAALRRYYRQSIRKGRIRLGDEQSPQRYVAHNECVARFFHHQIANKVSAIVGERVKPSYVYFASYLSGAELKKHTDRAQCEFSVTLCLDFSPEPECATSWPIRLDTPEGTVAIYQALGDGLVYRGPRVPHYRGPLANGHSSTSIFFHYVPEDFTGSLE
;
A
#
# COMPACT_ATOMS: atom_id res chain seq x y z
N MET A 1 21.44 8.22 -12.73
CA MET A 1 21.19 9.64 -13.12
C MET A 1 20.03 9.80 -14.11
N ALA A 2 19.91 9.04 -15.19
CA ALA A 2 18.80 9.22 -16.15
C ALA A 2 17.40 8.88 -15.60
N SER A 3 17.27 7.98 -14.63
CA SER A 3 15.99 7.64 -13.95
C SER A 3 15.50 8.77 -13.05
N GLN A 4 16.37 9.37 -12.25
CA GLN A 4 15.99 10.47 -11.34
C GLN A 4 15.47 11.72 -12.04
N VAL A 5 16.01 12.04 -13.22
CA VAL A 5 15.55 13.20 -14.00
C VAL A 5 14.16 12.98 -14.61
N LYS A 6 13.83 11.73 -15.00
CA LYS A 6 12.48 11.39 -15.50
C LYS A 6 11.43 11.45 -14.37
N ASP A 7 11.80 11.03 -13.18
CA ASP A 7 10.90 11.01 -12.01
C ASP A 7 10.58 12.44 -11.52
N ALA A 8 11.55 13.33 -11.51
CA ALA A 8 11.35 14.75 -11.18
C ALA A 8 10.43 15.46 -12.19
N ALA A 9 10.65 15.24 -13.48
CA ALA A 9 9.82 15.82 -14.54
C ALA A 9 8.36 15.32 -14.49
N TRP A 10 8.15 14.08 -14.08
CA TRP A 10 6.81 13.53 -13.89
C TRP A 10 6.10 14.10 -12.65
N LEU A 11 6.80 14.24 -11.52
CA LEU A 11 6.28 14.90 -10.32
C LEU A 11 5.93 16.36 -10.57
N GLU A 12 6.79 17.12 -11.28
CA GLU A 12 6.51 18.50 -11.66
C GLU A 12 5.30 18.60 -12.59
N TRP A 13 5.16 17.65 -13.49
CA TRP A 13 4.04 17.60 -14.41
C TRP A 13 2.72 17.28 -13.70
N ILE A 14 2.64 16.27 -12.80
CA ILE A 14 1.47 16.02 -11.95
C ILE A 14 1.18 17.23 -11.05
N ALA A 15 2.21 17.80 -10.43
CA ALA A 15 2.05 19.02 -9.63
C ALA A 15 1.53 20.20 -10.44
N GLY A 16 1.87 20.28 -11.73
CA GLY A 16 1.33 21.24 -12.69
C GLY A 16 -0.15 21.03 -12.98
N LEU A 17 -0.57 19.77 -13.19
CA LEU A 17 -1.98 19.42 -13.36
C LEU A 17 -2.82 19.80 -12.14
N VAL A 18 -2.38 19.39 -10.95
CA VAL A 18 -3.09 19.70 -9.69
C VAL A 18 -3.17 21.19 -9.42
N ARG A 19 -2.12 21.98 -9.76
CA ARG A 19 -2.11 23.46 -9.60
C ARG A 19 -2.98 24.21 -10.62
N ALA A 20 -3.04 23.74 -11.85
CA ALA A 20 -3.87 24.37 -12.88
C ALA A 20 -5.37 24.25 -12.58
N GLU A 21 -5.77 23.21 -11.84
CA GLU A 21 -7.15 22.84 -11.58
C GLU A 21 -7.69 23.32 -10.25
N SER A 22 -6.82 23.68 -9.31
CA SER A 22 -7.20 24.33 -8.03
C SER A 22 -8.01 25.62 -8.23
N ARG A 23 -8.14 26.09 -9.45
CA ARG A 23 -8.93 27.27 -9.81
C ARG A 23 -10.38 26.99 -10.26
N GLN A 24 -10.79 25.72 -10.38
CA GLN A 24 -12.18 25.34 -10.76
C GLN A 24 -12.72 24.17 -9.92
N THR A 25 -12.63 24.25 -8.61
CA THR A 25 -13.07 23.17 -7.73
C THR A 25 -14.54 23.28 -7.36
N GLN A 26 -15.36 22.38 -7.91
CA GLN A 26 -16.41 21.77 -7.11
C GLN A 26 -15.70 20.82 -6.13
N THR A 27 -15.55 21.25 -4.88
CA THR A 27 -14.98 20.46 -3.79
C THR A 27 -15.75 19.16 -3.65
N THR A 28 -15.11 18.05 -3.94
CA THR A 28 -15.60 16.72 -3.55
C THR A 28 -15.74 16.74 -2.03
N THR A 29 -16.95 16.49 -1.53
CA THR A 29 -17.25 16.50 -0.09
C THR A 29 -16.80 15.20 0.58
N LEU A 30 -15.54 14.80 0.39
CA LEU A 30 -14.97 13.66 1.08
C LEU A 30 -14.80 13.96 2.57
N HIS A 31 -15.17 13.01 3.42
CA HIS A 31 -15.06 13.21 4.85
C HIS A 31 -13.58 13.21 5.27
N PRO A 32 -13.08 14.29 5.91
CA PRO A 32 -11.65 14.47 6.18
C PRO A 32 -11.05 13.42 7.12
N ASP A 33 -11.89 12.67 7.82
CA ASP A 33 -11.50 11.65 8.80
C ASP A 33 -11.61 10.23 8.27
N ARG A 34 -12.02 10.06 7.01
CA ARG A 34 -12.11 8.79 6.35
C ARG A 34 -10.99 8.61 5.34
N PHE A 35 -10.59 7.35 5.15
CA PHE A 35 -9.58 7.02 4.13
C PHE A 35 -10.16 7.19 2.73
N HIS A 36 -9.36 7.80 1.87
CA HIS A 36 -9.59 7.87 0.44
C HIS A 36 -8.26 8.07 -0.32
N CYS A 37 -8.16 7.48 -1.49
CA CYS A 37 -7.10 7.72 -2.46
C CYS A 37 -7.73 8.44 -3.68
N LEU A 38 -8.03 9.73 -3.52
CA LEU A 38 -8.66 10.56 -4.55
C LEU A 38 -7.63 10.93 -5.60
N LEU A 39 -7.85 10.47 -6.85
CA LEU A 39 -6.89 10.67 -7.94
C LEU A 39 -6.74 12.15 -8.32
N ASP A 40 -7.83 12.91 -8.28
CA ASP A 40 -7.83 14.35 -8.59
C ASP A 40 -7.06 15.19 -7.54
N GLU A 41 -6.84 14.65 -6.33
CA GLU A 41 -6.19 15.35 -5.21
C GLU A 41 -5.14 14.48 -4.48
N LEU A 42 -4.27 13.83 -5.24
CA LEU A 42 -3.23 13.01 -4.65
C LEU A 42 -2.23 13.84 -3.83
N PRO A 43 -1.81 13.39 -2.64
CA PRO A 43 -0.76 14.05 -1.89
C PRO A 43 0.62 13.73 -2.50
N LEU A 44 0.95 14.36 -3.62
CA LEU A 44 2.11 14.07 -4.46
C LEU A 44 3.44 14.06 -3.69
N HIS A 45 3.58 14.98 -2.72
CA HIS A 45 4.75 15.09 -1.85
C HIS A 45 4.90 13.91 -0.88
N LEU A 46 3.91 13.04 -0.78
CA LEU A 46 3.93 11.82 0.04
C LEU A 46 4.10 10.55 -0.78
N ILE A 47 4.16 10.65 -2.12
CA ILE A 47 4.44 9.50 -2.97
C ILE A 47 5.92 9.11 -2.78
N PRO A 48 6.24 7.85 -2.42
CA PRO A 48 7.62 7.43 -2.25
C PRO A 48 8.42 7.60 -3.54
N GLN A 49 9.54 8.32 -3.51
CA GLN A 49 10.34 8.61 -4.70
C GLN A 49 10.78 7.36 -5.45
N ARG A 50 11.21 6.33 -4.72
CA ARG A 50 11.66 5.06 -5.32
C ARG A 50 10.54 4.30 -6.03
N SER A 51 9.30 4.47 -5.60
CA SER A 51 8.16 3.72 -6.15
C SER A 51 7.67 4.27 -7.49
N LEU A 52 8.04 5.48 -7.84
CA LEU A 52 7.55 6.17 -9.04
C LEU A 52 8.02 5.54 -10.35
N GLY A 53 9.22 4.94 -10.37
CA GLY A 53 9.78 4.29 -11.56
C GLY A 53 9.17 2.92 -11.88
N LEU A 54 8.51 2.27 -10.92
CA LEU A 54 8.10 0.87 -11.06
C LEU A 54 6.70 0.68 -11.69
N GLN A 55 5.87 1.71 -11.72
CA GLN A 55 4.46 1.58 -12.12
C GLN A 55 3.99 2.57 -13.18
N LEU A 56 4.86 3.48 -13.61
CA LEU A 56 4.51 4.44 -14.64
C LEU A 56 4.58 3.79 -16.02
N PRO A 57 3.59 4.00 -16.88
CA PRO A 57 3.71 3.59 -18.27
C PRO A 57 4.87 4.35 -18.92
N GLU A 58 5.77 3.61 -19.58
CA GLU A 58 6.95 4.19 -20.25
C GLU A 58 6.55 5.13 -21.39
N SER A 59 5.40 4.89 -22.02
CA SER A 59 4.78 5.83 -22.96
C SER A 59 3.26 5.88 -22.81
N VAL A 60 2.67 7.03 -23.12
CA VAL A 60 1.21 7.23 -23.17
C VAL A 60 0.69 7.09 -24.61
N ASP A 61 1.57 6.78 -25.55
CA ASP A 61 1.27 6.72 -26.99
C ASP A 61 0.72 5.34 -27.40
N GLU A 62 0.70 4.37 -26.46
CA GLU A 62 0.06 3.08 -26.65
C GLU A 62 -1.47 3.19 -26.63
N SER A 63 -2.14 2.32 -27.39
CA SER A 63 -3.58 2.14 -27.30
C SER A 63 -3.97 1.65 -25.92
N LEU A 64 -4.57 2.53 -25.11
CA LEU A 64 -5.06 2.21 -23.78
C LEU A 64 -6.52 1.74 -23.85
N PHE A 65 -6.86 0.85 -22.91
CA PHE A 65 -8.21 0.32 -22.71
C PHE A 65 -8.60 0.50 -21.25
N LEU A 66 -9.90 0.61 -20.96
CA LEU A 66 -10.38 0.44 -19.59
C LEU A 66 -10.04 -0.99 -19.16
N ASN A 67 -9.29 -1.11 -18.06
CA ASN A 67 -8.79 -2.40 -17.59
C ASN A 67 -9.96 -3.37 -17.34
N PRO A 68 -9.99 -4.57 -17.97
CA PRO A 68 -11.01 -5.57 -17.69
C PRO A 68 -11.11 -6.01 -16.22
N GLN A 69 -10.03 -5.80 -15.45
CA GLN A 69 -9.97 -6.06 -14.01
C GLN A 69 -10.32 -4.81 -13.17
N CYS A 70 -10.89 -3.76 -13.80
CA CYS A 70 -11.37 -2.57 -13.14
C CYS A 70 -12.91 -2.56 -13.15
N SER A 71 -13.50 -2.34 -11.98
CA SER A 71 -14.94 -2.14 -11.82
C SER A 71 -15.20 -0.79 -11.15
N ILE A 72 -16.08 0.02 -11.72
CA ILE A 72 -16.41 1.36 -11.20
C ILE A 72 -17.76 1.29 -10.52
N PHE A 73 -17.81 1.68 -9.26
CA PHE A 73 -19.03 1.67 -8.46
C PHE A 73 -19.47 3.09 -8.11
N PRO A 74 -20.79 3.35 -8.13
CA PRO A 74 -21.35 4.63 -7.68
C PRO A 74 -21.19 4.77 -6.15
N PRO A 75 -21.46 5.97 -5.60
CA PRO A 75 -21.45 6.19 -4.15
C PRO A 75 -22.27 5.16 -3.39
N GLY A 76 -21.77 4.72 -2.26
CA GLY A 76 -22.44 3.76 -1.38
C GLY A 76 -22.36 2.30 -1.82
N ARG A 77 -21.70 1.98 -2.94
CA ARG A 77 -21.55 0.62 -3.45
C ARG A 77 -20.09 0.19 -3.53
N ALA A 78 -19.88 -1.12 -3.42
CA ALA A 78 -18.58 -1.76 -3.51
C ALA A 78 -18.71 -3.13 -4.23
N PRO A 79 -17.59 -3.78 -4.60
CA PRO A 79 -17.62 -5.17 -5.08
C PRO A 79 -18.34 -6.11 -4.11
N ALA A 80 -19.11 -7.07 -4.62
CA ALA A 80 -19.91 -7.99 -3.82
C ALA A 80 -19.12 -8.74 -2.74
N GLU A 81 -17.87 -9.07 -3.02
CA GLU A 81 -16.95 -9.69 -2.07
C GLU A 81 -16.61 -8.80 -0.87
N LEU A 82 -16.68 -7.48 -1.02
CA LEU A 82 -16.51 -6.52 0.08
C LEU A 82 -17.85 -6.17 0.75
N GLU A 83 -18.94 -6.15 0.01
CA GLU A 83 -20.28 -5.96 0.60
C GLU A 83 -20.63 -7.09 1.58
N SER A 84 -20.19 -8.34 1.29
CA SER A 84 -20.34 -9.48 2.22
C SER A 84 -19.45 -9.38 3.47
N HIS A 85 -18.45 -8.51 3.44
CA HIS A 85 -17.51 -8.23 4.55
C HIS A 85 -17.45 -6.72 4.82
N SER A 86 -18.61 -6.10 5.02
CA SER A 86 -18.76 -4.63 5.10
C SER A 86 -17.84 -3.98 6.14
N PHE A 87 -17.46 -4.68 7.19
CA PHE A 87 -16.53 -4.19 8.20
C PHE A 87 -15.16 -3.80 7.63
N LEU A 88 -14.79 -4.31 6.45
CA LEU A 88 -13.56 -3.92 5.75
C LEU A 88 -13.64 -2.50 5.17
N LEU A 89 -14.83 -1.94 5.06
CA LEU A 89 -15.08 -0.61 4.50
C LEU A 89 -15.34 0.46 5.55
N ASP A 90 -15.36 0.11 6.83
CA ASP A 90 -15.73 1.02 7.94
C ASP A 90 -14.89 2.30 8.00
N GLY A 91 -13.63 2.24 7.58
CA GLY A 91 -12.73 3.39 7.54
C GLY A 91 -12.79 4.22 6.26
N PHE A 92 -13.56 3.80 5.24
CA PHE A 92 -13.53 4.36 3.90
C PHE A 92 -14.61 5.43 3.71
N ASP A 93 -14.29 6.43 2.88
CA ASP A 93 -15.31 7.36 2.38
C ASP A 93 -16.01 6.73 1.16
N LEU A 94 -17.26 6.35 1.33
CA LEU A 94 -18.06 5.76 0.25
C LEU A 94 -18.99 6.77 -0.43
N GLN A 95 -18.82 8.08 -0.19
CA GLN A 95 -19.71 9.12 -0.74
C GLN A 95 -19.34 9.55 -2.17
N SER A 96 -18.22 9.05 -2.70
CA SER A 96 -17.76 9.32 -4.08
C SER A 96 -17.65 8.02 -4.87
N PRO A 97 -17.70 8.08 -6.21
CA PRO A 97 -17.44 6.91 -7.05
C PRO A 97 -16.04 6.36 -6.84
N ILE A 98 -15.93 5.05 -6.81
CA ILE A 98 -14.67 4.34 -6.60
C ILE A 98 -14.43 3.38 -7.76
N ALA A 99 -13.25 3.49 -8.36
CA ALA A 99 -12.71 2.48 -9.27
C ALA A 99 -11.93 1.44 -8.46
N TRP A 100 -12.34 0.20 -8.54
CA TRP A 100 -11.70 -0.94 -7.90
C TRP A 100 -10.89 -1.70 -8.92
N VAL A 101 -9.59 -1.70 -8.78
CA VAL A 101 -8.67 -2.39 -9.69
C VAL A 101 -8.13 -3.63 -9.02
N ARG A 102 -8.32 -4.79 -9.66
CA ARG A 102 -7.71 -6.05 -9.20
C ARG A 102 -6.33 -6.19 -9.85
N ASP A 103 -5.30 -6.35 -9.02
CA ASP A 103 -3.95 -6.59 -9.49
C ASP A 103 -3.67 -8.08 -9.81
N ALA A 104 -2.48 -8.36 -10.34
CA ALA A 104 -2.08 -9.72 -10.70
C ALA A 104 -1.97 -10.66 -9.49
N GLY A 105 -1.82 -10.14 -8.28
CA GLY A 105 -1.82 -10.89 -7.02
C GLY A 105 -3.22 -11.09 -6.42
N GLY A 106 -4.27 -10.62 -7.10
CA GLY A 106 -5.67 -10.73 -6.68
C GLY A 106 -6.13 -9.67 -5.68
N SER A 107 -5.28 -8.71 -5.29
CA SER A 107 -5.65 -7.64 -4.38
C SER A 107 -6.51 -6.58 -5.06
N LEU A 108 -7.53 -6.08 -4.35
CA LEU A 108 -8.34 -4.94 -4.78
C LEU A 108 -7.70 -3.62 -4.34
N HIS A 109 -7.61 -2.70 -5.28
CA HIS A 109 -7.07 -1.36 -5.09
C HIS A 109 -8.15 -0.32 -5.35
N PRO A 110 -8.68 0.37 -4.31
CA PRO A 110 -9.70 1.40 -4.45
C PRO A 110 -9.09 2.76 -4.82
N PHE A 111 -9.60 3.38 -5.89
CA PHE A 111 -9.24 4.73 -6.29
C PHE A 111 -10.50 5.58 -6.39
N TRP A 112 -10.58 6.67 -5.63
CA TRP A 112 -11.67 7.61 -5.67
C TRP A 112 -11.54 8.51 -6.89
N LEU A 113 -12.66 8.68 -7.59
CA LEU A 113 -12.75 9.47 -8.80
C LEU A 113 -13.41 10.81 -8.50
N GLY A 114 -12.67 11.88 -8.56
CA GLY A 114 -13.22 13.24 -8.62
C GLY A 114 -13.88 13.51 -9.98
N THR A 115 -14.36 14.72 -10.18
CA THR A 115 -15.17 15.05 -11.36
C THR A 115 -14.46 14.77 -12.67
N GLN A 116 -13.18 15.11 -12.78
CA GLN A 116 -12.42 14.94 -14.00
C GLN A 116 -12.17 13.48 -14.32
N MET A 117 -11.63 12.72 -13.37
CA MET A 117 -11.34 11.30 -13.57
C MET A 117 -12.61 10.51 -13.83
N ARG A 118 -13.71 10.86 -13.17
CA ARG A 118 -15.02 10.26 -13.42
C ARG A 118 -15.49 10.52 -14.85
N ASN A 119 -15.37 11.74 -15.37
CA ASN A 119 -15.79 12.06 -16.73
C ASN A 119 -14.97 11.29 -17.77
N ALA A 120 -13.68 11.04 -17.51
CA ALA A 120 -12.81 10.28 -18.39
C ALA A 120 -13.23 8.80 -18.52
N VAL A 121 -13.86 8.22 -17.48
CA VAL A 121 -14.18 6.77 -17.43
C VAL A 121 -15.67 6.45 -17.54
N SER A 122 -16.57 7.41 -17.29
CA SER A 122 -18.01 7.18 -17.10
C SER A 122 -18.75 6.58 -18.31
N ARG A 123 -18.18 6.66 -19.49
CA ARG A 123 -18.75 6.17 -20.75
C ARG A 123 -18.03 4.94 -21.29
N LEU A 124 -17.07 4.40 -20.57
CA LEU A 124 -16.26 3.28 -21.01
C LEU A 124 -16.71 1.98 -20.34
N PHE A 125 -16.74 0.91 -21.12
CA PHE A 125 -16.90 -0.44 -20.63
C PHE A 125 -15.54 -1.15 -20.47
N PRO A 126 -15.41 -2.10 -19.53
CA PRO A 126 -14.19 -2.89 -19.38
C PRO A 126 -13.74 -3.50 -20.72
N GLY A 127 -12.47 -3.28 -21.09
CA GLY A 127 -11.91 -3.69 -22.37
C GLY A 127 -12.15 -2.71 -23.55
N GLU A 128 -12.90 -1.63 -23.35
CA GLU A 128 -13.13 -0.63 -24.37
C GLU A 128 -11.92 0.32 -24.50
N ARG A 129 -11.62 0.70 -25.75
CA ARG A 129 -10.51 1.59 -26.07
C ARG A 129 -10.75 3.00 -25.52
N VAL A 130 -9.74 3.56 -24.89
CA VAL A 130 -9.78 4.94 -24.35
C VAL A 130 -9.80 5.93 -25.51
N PRO A 131 -10.81 6.83 -25.57
CA PRO A 131 -10.89 7.84 -26.62
C PRO A 131 -9.71 8.82 -26.59
N GLU A 132 -9.29 9.30 -27.75
CA GLU A 132 -8.23 10.32 -27.86
C GLU A 132 -8.63 11.65 -27.21
N SER A 133 -9.92 11.90 -27.07
CA SER A 133 -10.46 13.09 -26.40
C SER A 133 -10.18 13.14 -24.89
N VAL A 134 -9.81 12.00 -24.26
CA VAL A 134 -9.38 12.00 -22.84
C VAL A 134 -8.01 12.69 -22.77
N PRO A 135 -7.84 13.74 -21.98
CA PRO A 135 -6.60 14.48 -21.86
C PRO A 135 -5.42 13.60 -21.49
N ARG A 136 -4.24 13.89 -22.03
CA ARG A 136 -3.02 13.09 -21.82
C ARG A 136 -2.68 12.91 -20.35
N GLY A 137 -2.94 13.95 -19.54
CA GLY A 137 -2.73 13.93 -18.09
C GLY A 137 -3.57 12.90 -17.37
N GLU A 138 -4.85 12.92 -17.64
CA GLU A 138 -5.82 12.01 -17.07
C GLU A 138 -5.52 10.56 -17.51
N ARG A 139 -5.24 10.35 -18.81
CA ARG A 139 -4.81 9.04 -19.32
C ARG A 139 -3.62 8.49 -18.55
N ARG A 140 -2.61 9.33 -18.31
CA ARG A 140 -1.39 8.92 -17.62
C ARG A 140 -1.66 8.57 -16.13
N LEU A 141 -2.46 9.37 -15.46
CA LEU A 141 -2.80 9.13 -14.05
C LEU A 141 -3.67 7.88 -13.89
N LEU A 142 -4.69 7.71 -14.73
CA LEU A 142 -5.54 6.52 -14.74
C LEU A 142 -4.76 5.26 -15.13
N ALA A 143 -3.76 5.35 -16.01
CA ALA A 143 -2.87 4.25 -16.32
C ALA A 143 -1.92 3.92 -15.15
N SER A 144 -1.44 4.93 -14.43
CA SER A 144 -0.63 4.73 -13.22
C SER A 144 -1.42 4.00 -12.12
N ALA A 145 -2.71 4.31 -11.96
CA ALA A 145 -3.62 3.63 -11.05
C ALA A 145 -4.03 2.22 -11.55
N GLY A 146 -3.68 1.86 -12.79
CA GLY A 146 -4.10 0.59 -13.40
C GLY A 146 -5.57 0.57 -13.86
N ILE A 147 -6.27 1.69 -13.81
CA ILE A 147 -7.65 1.84 -14.34
C ILE A 147 -7.62 1.77 -15.86
N PHE A 148 -6.66 2.44 -16.49
CA PHE A 148 -6.34 2.23 -17.90
C PHE A 148 -5.13 1.31 -18.04
N THR A 149 -5.09 0.52 -19.09
CA THR A 149 -4.01 -0.42 -19.34
C THR A 149 -3.85 -0.71 -20.82
N SER A 150 -2.70 -1.27 -21.21
CA SER A 150 -2.53 -1.93 -22.50
C SER A 150 -2.30 -3.43 -22.32
N PRO A 151 -2.50 -4.27 -23.34
CA PRO A 151 -2.18 -5.70 -23.28
C PRO A 151 -0.74 -5.96 -22.83
N LEU A 152 0.21 -5.20 -23.37
CA LEU A 152 1.62 -5.32 -23.02
C LEU A 152 1.88 -5.01 -21.54
N GLN A 153 1.24 -3.95 -21.00
CA GLN A 153 1.36 -3.61 -19.58
C GLN A 153 0.77 -4.69 -18.69
N ASN A 154 -0.37 -5.27 -19.07
CA ASN A 154 -0.97 -6.36 -18.29
C ASN A 154 -0.09 -7.61 -18.28
N GLU A 155 0.43 -8.03 -19.44
CA GLU A 155 1.37 -9.14 -19.54
C GLU A 155 2.65 -8.89 -18.71
N LYS A 156 3.18 -7.67 -18.75
CA LYS A 156 4.33 -7.26 -17.94
C LYS A 156 4.05 -7.42 -16.46
N ARG A 157 2.91 -6.89 -15.96
CA ARG A 157 2.50 -6.98 -14.54
C ARG A 157 2.34 -8.43 -14.07
N VAL A 158 1.72 -9.27 -14.90
CA VAL A 158 1.56 -10.70 -14.58
C VAL A 158 2.92 -11.40 -14.48
N ARG A 159 3.84 -11.16 -15.42
CA ARG A 159 5.19 -11.73 -15.39
C ARG A 159 5.99 -11.24 -14.18
N GLU A 160 5.96 -9.93 -13.90
CA GLU A 160 6.65 -9.35 -12.74
C GLU A 160 6.12 -9.95 -11.43
N TRP A 161 4.81 -10.11 -11.31
CA TRP A 161 4.23 -10.77 -10.15
C TRP A 161 4.67 -12.23 -10.03
N ALA A 162 4.67 -13.00 -11.12
CA ALA A 162 5.14 -14.38 -11.11
C ALA A 162 6.61 -14.51 -10.65
N GLU A 163 7.49 -13.60 -11.09
CA GLU A 163 8.88 -13.56 -10.62
C GLU A 163 9.01 -13.17 -9.15
N VAL A 164 8.23 -12.21 -8.69
CA VAL A 164 8.17 -11.83 -7.25
C VAL A 164 7.77 -13.02 -6.39
N VAL A 165 6.72 -13.76 -6.79
CA VAL A 165 6.29 -14.97 -6.09
C VAL A 165 7.38 -16.04 -6.08
N LYS A 166 7.94 -16.33 -7.25
CA LYS A 166 8.98 -17.36 -7.40
C LYS A 166 10.20 -17.06 -6.53
N GLN A 167 10.70 -15.83 -6.58
CA GLN A 167 11.85 -15.42 -5.78
C GLN A 167 11.49 -15.40 -4.29
N GLY A 168 10.38 -14.76 -3.92
CA GLY A 168 9.95 -14.63 -2.53
C GLY A 168 9.69 -15.96 -1.87
N ALA A 169 9.02 -16.90 -2.58
CA ALA A 169 8.76 -18.24 -2.05
C ALA A 169 10.04 -19.02 -1.81
N ARG A 170 11.00 -18.96 -2.74
CA ARG A 170 12.31 -19.59 -2.57
C ARG A 170 13.04 -19.01 -1.33
N GLU A 171 13.15 -17.69 -1.25
CA GLU A 171 13.82 -17.04 -0.11
C GLU A 171 13.14 -17.36 1.22
N PHE A 172 11.80 -17.37 1.23
CA PHE A 172 11.04 -17.69 2.44
C PHE A 172 11.25 -19.15 2.89
N GLN A 173 11.27 -20.10 1.97
CA GLN A 173 11.53 -21.51 2.28
C GLN A 173 12.95 -21.74 2.79
N GLU A 174 13.94 -21.07 2.20
CA GLU A 174 15.33 -21.21 2.57
C GLU A 174 15.67 -20.51 3.90
N LYS A 175 15.09 -19.30 4.15
CA LYS A 175 15.53 -18.39 5.22
C LYS A 175 14.48 -18.13 6.30
N ASN A 176 13.23 -18.57 6.13
CA ASN A 176 12.06 -18.20 6.93
C ASN A 176 11.69 -16.71 6.89
N TYR A 177 12.22 -15.95 5.93
CA TYR A 177 11.84 -14.58 5.63
C TYR A 177 12.06 -14.24 4.16
N ALA A 178 11.31 -13.27 3.63
CA ALA A 178 11.52 -12.71 2.30
C ALA A 178 11.13 -11.23 2.25
N PRO A 179 12.00 -10.34 1.72
CA PRO A 179 11.64 -8.97 1.42
C PRO A 179 10.66 -8.89 0.24
N LEU A 180 9.61 -8.08 0.39
CA LEU A 180 8.58 -7.84 -0.62
C LEU A 180 8.61 -6.38 -1.04
N ARG A 181 9.20 -6.08 -2.19
CA ARG A 181 9.30 -4.71 -2.69
C ARG A 181 7.96 -4.23 -3.24
N GLY A 182 7.58 -2.99 -2.88
CA GLY A 182 6.38 -2.36 -3.40
C GLY A 182 5.10 -3.15 -3.09
N LEU A 183 4.99 -3.67 -1.86
CA LEU A 183 3.84 -4.49 -1.43
C LEU A 183 2.51 -3.74 -1.58
N ILE A 184 2.51 -2.44 -1.32
CA ILE A 184 1.36 -1.55 -1.45
C ILE A 184 1.61 -0.56 -2.59
N HIS A 185 0.56 -0.31 -3.39
CA HIS A 185 0.59 0.64 -4.50
C HIS A 185 1.05 2.04 -4.04
N PRO A 186 1.99 2.72 -4.74
CA PRO A 186 2.56 3.99 -4.29
C PRO A 186 1.54 5.09 -3.99
N LEU A 187 0.46 5.16 -4.78
CA LEU A 187 -0.63 6.13 -4.55
C LEU A 187 -1.37 5.83 -3.25
N HIS A 188 -1.54 4.53 -2.91
CA HIS A 188 -2.10 4.14 -1.62
C HIS A 188 -1.14 4.40 -0.47
N VAL A 189 0.17 4.20 -0.65
CA VAL A 189 1.17 4.58 0.37
C VAL A 189 1.04 6.06 0.70
N ALA A 190 0.97 6.93 -0.32
CA ALA A 190 0.79 8.37 -0.11
C ALA A 190 -0.53 8.71 0.62
N ALA A 191 -1.63 8.08 0.22
CA ALA A 191 -2.94 8.26 0.86
C ALA A 191 -2.95 7.77 2.32
N LEU A 192 -2.33 6.60 2.61
CA LEU A 192 -2.18 6.05 3.96
C LEU A 192 -1.31 6.95 4.85
N ARG A 193 -0.19 7.46 4.33
CA ARG A 193 0.67 8.41 5.03
C ARG A 193 -0.12 9.65 5.44
N ARG A 194 -0.90 10.24 4.53
CA ARG A 194 -1.80 11.37 4.82
C ARG A 194 -2.80 11.00 5.90
N TYR A 195 -3.50 9.89 5.75
CA TYR A 195 -4.54 9.43 6.67
C TYR A 195 -4.01 9.23 8.09
N TYR A 196 -2.91 8.50 8.25
CA TYR A 196 -2.34 8.22 9.57
C TYR A 196 -1.68 9.44 10.22
N ARG A 197 -1.00 10.29 9.44
CA ARG A 197 -0.49 11.57 9.96
C ARG A 197 -1.61 12.46 10.49
N GLN A 198 -2.75 12.51 9.80
CA GLN A 198 -3.93 13.24 10.27
C GLN A 198 -4.56 12.60 11.50
N SER A 199 -4.67 11.27 11.52
CA SER A 199 -5.23 10.51 12.64
C SER A 199 -4.43 10.70 13.93
N ILE A 200 -3.10 10.71 13.84
CA ILE A 200 -2.21 11.02 14.97
C ILE A 200 -2.41 12.49 15.43
N ARG A 201 -2.35 13.46 14.50
CA ARG A 201 -2.52 14.88 14.83
C ARG A 201 -3.86 15.19 15.49
N LYS A 202 -4.91 14.48 15.12
CA LYS A 202 -6.26 14.63 15.71
C LYS A 202 -6.47 13.82 17.00
N GLY A 203 -5.43 13.14 17.50
CA GLY A 203 -5.50 12.35 18.73
C GLY A 203 -6.36 11.07 18.62
N ARG A 204 -6.60 10.56 17.40
CA ARG A 204 -7.39 9.34 17.20
C ARG A 204 -6.57 8.05 17.38
N ILE A 205 -5.27 8.17 17.42
CA ILE A 205 -4.36 7.06 17.65
C ILE A 205 -3.66 7.30 19.00
N ARG A 206 -3.74 6.30 19.88
CA ARG A 206 -3.22 6.38 21.24
C ARG A 206 -1.69 6.44 21.24
N LEU A 207 -1.11 7.30 22.07
CA LEU A 207 0.32 7.31 22.36
C LEU A 207 0.62 6.36 23.52
N GLY A 208 1.62 5.54 23.35
CA GLY A 208 2.14 4.59 24.32
C GLY A 208 1.30 3.31 24.46
N ASP A 209 2.00 2.23 24.73
CA ASP A 209 1.47 0.94 25.16
C ASP A 209 2.40 0.29 26.21
N GLU A 210 2.12 -0.95 26.58
CA GLU A 210 2.93 -1.69 27.58
C GLU A 210 4.39 -1.94 27.15
N GLN A 211 4.65 -1.95 25.84
CA GLN A 211 5.99 -2.19 25.30
C GLN A 211 6.82 -0.92 25.14
N SER A 212 6.18 0.22 24.81
CA SER A 212 6.89 1.49 24.59
C SER A 212 5.98 2.69 24.78
N PRO A 213 6.38 3.67 25.62
CA PRO A 213 5.68 4.95 25.74
C PRO A 213 5.93 5.86 24.51
N GLN A 214 6.88 5.53 23.64
CA GLN A 214 7.37 6.37 22.55
C GLN A 214 6.86 5.91 21.19
N ARG A 215 5.62 5.40 21.11
CA ARG A 215 4.97 5.07 19.85
C ARG A 215 3.47 5.28 19.90
N TYR A 216 2.91 5.76 18.80
CA TYR A 216 1.46 5.74 18.59
C TYR A 216 1.05 4.35 18.12
N VAL A 217 -0.06 3.83 18.64
CA VAL A 217 -0.49 2.45 18.36
C VAL A 217 -1.98 2.33 18.12
N ALA A 218 -2.35 1.41 17.23
CA ALA A 218 -3.72 0.99 17.03
C ALA A 218 -3.77 -0.50 16.70
N HIS A 219 -4.70 -1.22 17.33
CA HIS A 219 -4.97 -2.63 17.10
C HIS A 219 -6.22 -2.77 16.24
N ASN A 220 -6.17 -3.60 15.21
CA ASN A 220 -7.26 -3.84 14.27
C ASN A 220 -7.88 -2.54 13.70
N GLU A 221 -7.03 -1.54 13.40
CA GLU A 221 -7.47 -0.29 12.79
C GLU A 221 -8.14 -0.57 11.44
N CYS A 222 -9.29 0.05 11.19
CA CYS A 222 -10.22 -0.34 10.12
C CYS A 222 -9.61 -0.26 8.71
N VAL A 223 -8.82 0.78 8.42
CA VAL A 223 -8.16 0.92 7.10
C VAL A 223 -7.03 -0.11 6.96
N ALA A 224 -6.24 -0.32 8.01
CA ALA A 224 -5.21 -1.36 8.01
C ALA A 224 -5.81 -2.75 7.81
N ARG A 225 -6.98 -3.06 8.42
CA ARG A 225 -7.70 -4.32 8.21
C ARG A 225 -8.07 -4.57 6.76
N PHE A 226 -8.49 -3.54 6.02
CA PHE A 226 -8.75 -3.70 4.59
C PHE A 226 -7.50 -4.20 3.87
N PHE A 227 -6.37 -3.51 4.00
CA PHE A 227 -5.13 -3.93 3.35
C PHE A 227 -4.65 -5.30 3.84
N HIS A 228 -4.84 -5.63 5.11
CA HIS A 228 -4.55 -6.94 5.69
C HIS A 228 -5.24 -8.06 4.92
N HIS A 229 -6.54 -7.91 4.68
CA HIS A 229 -7.30 -8.89 3.90
C HIS A 229 -6.89 -8.91 2.42
N GLN A 230 -6.61 -7.74 1.82
CA GLN A 230 -6.25 -7.67 0.40
C GLN A 230 -4.91 -8.34 0.08
N ILE A 231 -3.94 -8.32 0.98
CA ILE A 231 -2.63 -8.93 0.71
C ILE A 231 -2.53 -10.40 1.15
N ALA A 232 -3.56 -11.00 1.74
CA ALA A 232 -3.53 -12.38 2.22
C ALA A 232 -3.16 -13.40 1.11
N ASN A 233 -3.70 -13.23 -0.10
CA ASN A 233 -3.36 -14.08 -1.24
C ASN A 233 -1.89 -13.97 -1.64
N LYS A 234 -1.33 -12.75 -1.56
CA LYS A 234 0.09 -12.52 -1.85
C LYS A 234 0.98 -13.21 -0.82
N VAL A 235 0.59 -13.12 0.46
CA VAL A 235 1.30 -13.81 1.54
C VAL A 235 1.21 -15.32 1.33
N SER A 236 0.01 -15.86 1.07
CA SER A 236 -0.19 -17.29 0.76
C SER A 236 0.74 -17.79 -0.35
N ALA A 237 0.86 -17.02 -1.45
CA ALA A 237 1.73 -17.37 -2.56
C ALA A 237 3.23 -17.40 -2.19
N ILE A 238 3.67 -16.52 -1.28
CA ILE A 238 5.06 -16.45 -0.83
C ILE A 238 5.38 -17.53 0.21
N VAL A 239 4.48 -17.76 1.18
CA VAL A 239 4.75 -18.75 2.24
C VAL A 239 4.50 -20.18 1.80
N GLY A 240 3.83 -20.37 0.66
CA GLY A 240 3.59 -21.69 0.04
C GLY A 240 2.41 -22.45 0.64
N GLU A 241 1.56 -21.78 1.44
CA GLU A 241 0.34 -22.35 2.02
C GLU A 241 -0.76 -21.30 2.14
N ARG A 242 -2.02 -21.73 2.21
CA ARG A 242 -3.14 -20.82 2.38
C ARG A 242 -3.13 -20.25 3.79
N VAL A 243 -3.25 -18.92 3.87
CA VAL A 243 -3.32 -18.21 5.14
C VAL A 243 -4.60 -17.40 5.27
N LYS A 244 -5.01 -17.17 6.51
CA LYS A 244 -6.08 -16.24 6.87
C LYS A 244 -5.54 -15.12 7.78
N PRO A 245 -6.10 -13.91 7.69
CA PRO A 245 -5.77 -12.81 8.60
C PRO A 245 -6.08 -13.19 10.06
N SER A 246 -5.15 -12.92 10.98
CA SER A 246 -5.41 -12.94 12.42
C SER A 246 -5.72 -11.51 12.89
N TYR A 247 -4.72 -10.69 13.14
CA TYR A 247 -4.91 -9.30 13.50
C TYR A 247 -3.89 -8.39 12.81
N VAL A 248 -4.19 -7.09 12.79
CA VAL A 248 -3.28 -6.07 12.27
C VAL A 248 -2.92 -5.08 13.37
N TYR A 249 -1.65 -4.67 13.41
CA TYR A 249 -1.16 -3.71 14.38
C TYR A 249 -0.48 -2.53 13.67
N PHE A 250 -0.89 -1.33 14.00
CA PHE A 250 -0.27 -0.09 13.54
C PHE A 250 0.65 0.46 14.63
N ALA A 251 1.88 0.84 14.26
CA ALA A 251 2.76 1.55 15.16
C ALA A 251 3.54 2.66 14.45
N SER A 252 3.52 3.86 15.05
CA SER A 252 4.33 5.01 14.63
C SER A 252 5.29 5.37 15.75
N TYR A 253 6.55 5.04 15.56
CA TYR A 253 7.64 5.19 16.53
C TYR A 253 8.22 6.59 16.50
N LEU A 254 8.53 7.11 17.66
CA LEU A 254 9.20 8.39 17.89
C LEU A 254 10.68 8.18 18.24
N SER A 255 11.45 9.26 18.24
CA SER A 255 12.87 9.25 18.61
C SER A 255 13.11 8.49 19.92
N GLY A 256 14.15 7.65 19.93
CA GLY A 256 14.52 6.82 21.07
C GLY A 256 13.68 5.55 21.26
N ALA A 257 12.57 5.39 20.52
CA ALA A 257 11.80 4.16 20.56
C ALA A 257 12.64 2.98 20.04
N GLU A 258 12.46 1.82 20.64
CA GLU A 258 13.09 0.57 20.22
C GLU A 258 12.05 -0.56 20.17
N LEU A 259 12.35 -1.61 19.44
CA LEU A 259 11.64 -2.88 19.48
C LEU A 259 12.61 -3.92 20.05
N LYS A 260 12.40 -4.32 21.29
CA LYS A 260 13.24 -5.33 21.95
C LYS A 260 13.22 -6.66 21.19
N LYS A 261 14.31 -7.40 21.25
CA LYS A 261 14.41 -8.72 20.65
C LYS A 261 13.34 -9.65 21.21
N HIS A 262 12.53 -10.23 20.33
CA HIS A 262 11.47 -11.17 20.67
C HIS A 262 11.15 -12.08 19.48
N THR A 263 10.37 -13.09 19.73
CA THR A 263 9.62 -13.85 18.73
C THR A 263 8.14 -13.59 18.91
N ASP A 264 7.38 -13.73 17.85
CA ASP A 264 5.93 -13.53 17.88
C ASP A 264 5.19 -14.73 18.52
N ARG A 265 3.92 -14.49 18.84
CA ARG A 265 2.97 -15.51 19.32
C ARG A 265 2.47 -16.39 18.16
N ALA A 266 1.78 -17.48 18.51
CA ALA A 266 1.20 -18.41 17.53
C ALA A 266 0.22 -17.74 16.54
N GLN A 267 -0.46 -16.66 16.96
CA GLN A 267 -1.34 -15.87 16.09
C GLN A 267 -0.59 -15.09 14.99
N CYS A 268 0.73 -15.08 15.04
CA CYS A 268 1.62 -14.39 14.11
C CYS A 268 2.53 -15.39 13.39
N GLU A 269 2.01 -16.58 13.02
CA GLU A 269 2.83 -17.61 12.34
C GLU A 269 3.54 -17.01 11.11
N PHE A 270 2.81 -16.16 10.36
CA PHE A 270 3.38 -15.34 9.29
C PHE A 270 3.13 -13.88 9.58
N SER A 271 4.20 -13.14 9.81
CA SER A 271 4.16 -11.69 10.03
C SER A 271 4.66 -10.94 8.81
N VAL A 272 3.96 -9.87 8.44
CA VAL A 272 4.42 -8.94 7.41
C VAL A 272 4.60 -7.56 8.03
N THR A 273 5.82 -7.05 8.05
CA THR A 273 6.11 -5.66 8.44
C THR A 273 6.12 -4.79 7.20
N LEU A 274 5.15 -3.90 7.04
CA LEU A 274 5.11 -2.87 6.01
C LEU A 274 5.76 -1.59 6.52
N CYS A 275 6.76 -1.07 5.81
CA CYS A 275 7.31 0.27 6.06
C CYS A 275 6.41 1.32 5.36
N LEU A 276 5.66 2.09 6.16
CA LEU A 276 4.67 3.04 5.61
C LEU A 276 5.21 4.46 5.53
N ASP A 277 5.86 4.95 6.58
CA ASP A 277 6.31 6.32 6.68
C ASP A 277 7.62 6.44 7.46
N PHE A 278 8.42 7.44 7.12
CA PHE A 278 9.67 7.72 7.81
C PHE A 278 10.03 9.20 7.70
N SER A 279 10.55 9.77 8.77
CA SER A 279 11.05 11.14 8.79
C SER A 279 12.44 11.17 9.43
N PRO A 280 13.41 11.88 8.83
CA PRO A 280 13.32 12.59 7.54
C PRO A 280 13.08 11.65 6.37
N GLU A 281 12.48 12.15 5.28
CA GLU A 281 12.15 11.36 4.07
C GLU A 281 13.41 10.68 3.53
N PRO A 282 13.43 9.34 3.36
CA PRO A 282 14.59 8.63 2.86
C PRO A 282 14.68 8.72 1.33
N GLU A 283 15.87 8.87 0.78
CA GLU A 283 16.09 8.82 -0.68
C GLU A 283 15.78 7.43 -1.28
N CYS A 284 16.17 6.36 -0.59
CA CYS A 284 15.96 4.98 -1.02
C CYS A 284 15.29 4.15 0.07
N ALA A 285 16.05 3.77 1.10
CA ALA A 285 15.59 2.96 2.21
C ALA A 285 15.75 3.71 3.52
N THR A 286 14.92 3.39 4.51
CA THR A 286 14.98 4.01 5.83
C THR A 286 16.27 3.63 6.55
N SER A 287 16.79 4.51 7.39
CA SER A 287 18.00 4.29 8.17
C SER A 287 17.78 3.41 9.42
N TRP A 288 16.55 2.96 9.67
CA TRP A 288 16.16 2.16 10.85
C TRP A 288 15.75 0.74 10.47
N PRO A 289 16.72 -0.19 10.32
CA PRO A 289 16.44 -1.54 9.85
C PRO A 289 15.71 -2.38 10.89
N ILE A 290 14.91 -3.34 10.42
CA ILE A 290 14.56 -4.50 11.22
C ILE A 290 15.72 -5.50 11.16
N ARG A 291 16.12 -6.05 12.33
CA ARG A 291 17.14 -7.07 12.44
C ARG A 291 16.48 -8.41 12.71
N LEU A 292 16.93 -9.41 11.98
CA LEU A 292 16.49 -10.79 12.11
C LEU A 292 17.68 -11.64 12.56
N ASP A 293 17.52 -12.43 13.58
CA ASP A 293 18.52 -13.44 13.95
C ASP A 293 18.24 -14.73 13.20
N THR A 294 19.15 -15.11 12.34
CA THR A 294 19.10 -16.34 11.55
C THR A 294 20.20 -17.31 12.02
N PRO A 295 20.17 -18.59 11.61
CA PRO A 295 21.26 -19.53 11.90
C PRO A 295 22.63 -19.07 11.42
N GLU A 296 22.66 -18.27 10.35
CA GLU A 296 23.90 -17.74 9.74
C GLU A 296 24.36 -16.42 10.39
N GLY A 297 23.58 -15.86 11.32
CA GLY A 297 23.88 -14.62 12.03
C GLY A 297 22.78 -13.58 11.93
N THR A 298 23.03 -12.40 12.45
CA THR A 298 22.08 -11.28 12.40
C THR A 298 22.08 -10.59 11.04
N VAL A 299 20.91 -10.51 10.41
CA VAL A 299 20.68 -9.80 9.14
C VAL A 299 19.91 -8.51 9.41
N ALA A 300 20.41 -7.39 8.87
CA ALA A 300 19.71 -6.09 8.92
C ALA A 300 18.97 -5.82 7.60
N ILE A 301 17.65 -5.67 7.66
CA ILE A 301 16.80 -5.41 6.50
C ILE A 301 16.38 -3.94 6.51
N TYR A 302 16.86 -3.20 5.51
CA TYR A 302 16.51 -1.80 5.27
C TYR A 302 15.35 -1.74 4.26
N GLN A 303 14.20 -1.24 4.69
CA GLN A 303 13.00 -1.16 3.87
C GLN A 303 12.85 0.25 3.26
N ALA A 304 12.44 0.32 2.01
CA ALA A 304 11.91 1.55 1.44
C ALA A 304 10.43 1.72 1.84
N LEU A 305 9.90 2.93 1.66
CA LEU A 305 8.47 3.19 1.90
C LEU A 305 7.62 2.36 0.91
N GLY A 306 6.66 1.64 1.42
CA GLY A 306 5.82 0.71 0.67
C GLY A 306 6.37 -0.72 0.57
N ASP A 307 7.61 -0.97 1.04
CA ASP A 307 8.17 -2.32 1.10
C ASP A 307 7.63 -3.10 2.30
N GLY A 308 7.37 -4.38 2.08
CA GLY A 308 7.07 -5.37 3.11
C GLY A 308 8.26 -6.28 3.41
N LEU A 309 8.21 -6.93 4.55
CA LEU A 309 9.06 -8.06 4.91
C LEU A 309 8.16 -9.14 5.53
N VAL A 310 8.05 -10.27 4.86
CA VAL A 310 7.36 -11.44 5.42
C VAL A 310 8.36 -12.33 6.16
N TYR A 311 7.98 -12.85 7.34
CA TYR A 311 8.81 -13.75 8.12
C TYR A 311 7.96 -14.67 9.02
N ARG A 312 8.54 -15.82 9.44
CA ARG A 312 7.91 -16.72 10.43
C ARG A 312 8.09 -16.12 11.83
N GLY A 313 7.06 -15.45 12.33
CA GLY A 313 7.10 -14.71 13.60
C GLY A 313 7.59 -15.52 14.79
N PRO A 314 7.05 -16.73 15.05
CA PRO A 314 7.48 -17.57 16.19
C PRO A 314 8.89 -18.16 16.04
N ARG A 315 9.45 -18.21 14.82
CA ARG A 315 10.73 -18.87 14.56
C ARG A 315 11.91 -17.92 14.38
N VAL A 316 11.65 -16.68 13.96
CA VAL A 316 12.69 -15.71 13.62
C VAL A 316 12.72 -14.62 14.68
N PRO A 317 13.68 -14.64 15.63
CA PRO A 317 13.83 -13.56 16.58
C PRO A 317 14.14 -12.26 15.85
N HIS A 318 13.39 -11.20 16.17
CA HIS A 318 13.52 -9.93 15.48
C HIS A 318 13.46 -8.74 16.42
N TYR A 319 14.07 -7.63 16.00
CA TYR A 319 14.17 -6.42 16.81
C TYR A 319 14.57 -5.19 15.99
N ARG A 320 14.43 -4.01 16.60
CA ARG A 320 14.98 -2.75 16.10
C ARG A 320 15.68 -2.04 17.25
N GLY A 321 16.90 -1.58 17.03
CA GLY A 321 17.59 -0.72 17.99
C GLY A 321 16.92 0.63 18.18
N PRO A 322 17.44 1.50 19.07
CA PRO A 322 16.86 2.82 19.30
C PRO A 322 16.77 3.64 18.02
N LEU A 323 15.62 4.25 17.78
CA LEU A 323 15.40 5.16 16.65
C LEU A 323 16.15 6.48 16.92
N ALA A 324 16.91 6.93 15.94
CA ALA A 324 17.76 8.13 16.07
C ALA A 324 16.94 9.37 16.44
N ASN A 325 17.61 10.32 17.11
CA ASN A 325 17.01 11.59 17.48
C ASN A 325 16.52 12.38 16.25
N GLY A 326 15.34 12.97 16.33
CA GLY A 326 14.73 13.70 15.23
C GLY A 326 14.07 12.81 14.17
N HIS A 327 14.14 11.47 14.33
CA HIS A 327 13.51 10.54 13.41
C HIS A 327 12.15 10.05 13.93
N SER A 328 11.28 9.70 12.99
CA SER A 328 10.07 8.91 13.26
C SER A 328 9.91 7.82 12.20
N SER A 329 9.27 6.70 12.56
CA SER A 329 9.05 5.57 11.67
C SER A 329 7.67 4.98 11.89
N THR A 330 6.90 4.81 10.82
CA THR A 330 5.56 4.22 10.89
C THR A 330 5.55 2.90 10.13
N SER A 331 5.05 1.86 10.78
CA SER A 331 4.87 0.53 10.20
C SER A 331 3.46 0.00 10.46
N ILE A 332 2.99 -0.86 9.56
CA ILE A 332 1.82 -1.69 9.78
C ILE A 332 2.29 -3.15 9.80
N PHE A 333 1.87 -3.87 10.81
CA PHE A 333 2.18 -5.29 11.01
C PHE A 333 0.93 -6.10 10.72
N PHE A 334 0.98 -6.90 9.67
CA PHE A 334 -0.09 -7.79 9.25
C PHE A 334 0.26 -9.21 9.70
N HIS A 335 -0.57 -9.80 10.53
CA HIS A 335 -0.33 -11.13 11.07
C HIS A 335 -1.30 -12.14 10.48
N TYR A 336 -0.77 -13.30 10.13
CA TYR A 336 -1.52 -14.37 9.50
C TYR A 336 -1.24 -15.70 10.18
N VAL A 337 -2.22 -16.58 10.07
CA VAL A 337 -2.13 -17.98 10.49
C VAL A 337 -2.50 -18.89 9.32
N PRO A 338 -2.09 -20.18 9.33
CA PRO A 338 -2.61 -21.14 8.39
C PRO A 338 -4.14 -21.17 8.35
N GLU A 339 -4.72 -21.47 7.20
CA GLU A 339 -6.19 -21.47 7.01
C GLU A 339 -6.90 -22.38 8.02
N ASP A 340 -6.30 -23.52 8.39
CA ASP A 340 -6.81 -24.52 9.34
C ASP A 340 -6.52 -24.20 10.81
N PHE A 341 -5.87 -23.07 11.12
CA PHE A 341 -5.61 -22.67 12.50
C PHE A 341 -6.91 -22.50 13.29
N THR A 342 -7.01 -23.19 14.42
CA THR A 342 -8.23 -23.23 15.27
C THR A 342 -8.11 -22.42 16.57
N GLY A 343 -6.94 -21.82 16.84
CA GLY A 343 -6.73 -20.96 18.01
C GLY A 343 -7.44 -19.63 17.91
N SER A 344 -7.43 -18.84 19.00
CA SER A 344 -7.87 -17.45 18.97
C SER A 344 -7.06 -16.65 17.95
N LEU A 345 -7.71 -15.77 17.22
CA LEU A 345 -7.05 -14.89 16.24
C LEU A 345 -6.54 -13.59 16.89
N GLU A 346 -6.86 -13.34 18.16
CA GLU A 346 -6.47 -12.16 18.96
C GLU A 346 -5.76 -12.53 20.25
#